data_7754c705b35e8631722d5b1f2e24ba78
#
_entry.id   7754c705b35e8631722d5b1f2e24ba78
#
_cell.length_a   1.000
_cell.length_b   1.000
_cell.length_c   1.000
_cell.angle_alpha   90.00
_cell.angle_beta   90.00
_cell.angle_gamma   90.00
#
_symmetry.space_group_name_H-M   'P 1'
#
loop_
_entity.id
_entity.type
_entity.pdbx_description
1 polymer ?
#
loop_
_entity_poly.entity_id
_entity_poly.type
_entity_poly.pdbx_seq_one_letter_code
_entity_poly.pdbx_strand_id
1 'polypeptide(L)'
;MGVAWTEEQQKVIDLRNRNILVSAAAGSGKTAVLVERIITMLTKDEPLVSVDELLIVTFTEAAAAEMKERIRDAIEKKLKEQPENEHLSQQATLIHNAQITTIHSFCLSVIRDHFHATTLDPGFRVGEEGELKLLQQDVLKEILEEKYQEGEEDFLDFVSAYGGTKNDRKLEEWILKIYEFSRSYPDSSGWLSDCVRAYQMENADVFERSPLAERIKTRTRQYLEDGKRELQRALSVCLEPDGPQAYEENIRHDLMLVEGLLQTETYEGLQKKMESLSFKRLAPNRRKDGSEEKAVYVKAVREEVKKLIQDLKDQYYYQDIEGMLEDLAVCHPAVRVLAELVELFAARFREAKESQNLIDFSDMEQYALQILTEKEDGRFVPSAIAKEYQQQFREIMIDEYQDSNLIQETILSSVSTVSEGRYNVFMVGDVKQS
;
A
#
# COMPACT_ATOMS: atom_id res chain seq x y z
N MET A 1 23.63 -13.99 30.15
CA MET A 1 23.46 -14.97 29.06
C MET A 1 23.06 -14.20 27.82
N GLY A 2 23.80 -14.33 26.71
CA GLY A 2 23.42 -13.67 25.45
C GLY A 2 22.10 -14.25 24.91
N VAL A 3 21.33 -13.44 24.23
CA VAL A 3 20.13 -13.89 23.52
C VAL A 3 20.58 -14.87 22.44
N ALA A 4 20.00 -16.05 22.39
CA ALA A 4 20.25 -17.01 21.31
C ALA A 4 19.34 -16.67 20.13
N TRP A 5 19.90 -16.19 19.04
CA TRP A 5 19.19 -15.89 17.81
C TRP A 5 18.94 -17.16 17.00
N THR A 6 17.81 -17.25 16.30
CA THR A 6 17.60 -18.28 15.29
C THR A 6 18.50 -18.03 14.08
N GLU A 7 18.71 -19.04 13.22
CA GLU A 7 19.51 -18.86 11.99
C GLU A 7 18.95 -17.74 11.08
N GLU A 8 17.62 -17.62 11.00
CA GLU A 8 16.96 -16.59 10.21
C GLU A 8 17.16 -15.20 10.82
N GLN A 9 16.99 -15.08 12.16
CA GLN A 9 17.25 -13.83 12.87
C GLN A 9 18.72 -13.42 12.73
N GLN A 10 19.66 -14.36 12.85
CA GLN A 10 21.08 -14.07 12.68
C GLN A 10 21.40 -13.59 11.26
N LYS A 11 20.80 -14.19 10.21
CA LYS A 11 20.94 -13.70 8.84
C LYS A 11 20.46 -12.26 8.71
N VAL A 12 19.31 -11.92 9.29
CA VAL A 12 18.77 -10.55 9.27
C VAL A 12 19.70 -9.56 9.97
N ILE A 13 20.36 -9.96 11.07
CA ILE A 13 21.35 -9.14 11.80
C ILE A 13 22.59 -8.89 10.95
N ASP A 14 23.09 -9.90 10.23
CA ASP A 14 24.42 -9.89 9.59
C ASP A 14 24.41 -9.43 8.12
N LEU A 15 23.28 -9.57 7.40
CA LEU A 15 23.21 -9.22 5.98
C LEU A 15 23.38 -7.70 5.74
N ARG A 16 24.21 -7.33 4.75
CA ARG A 16 24.49 -5.93 4.34
C ARG A 16 24.40 -5.79 2.83
N ASN A 17 24.36 -4.53 2.36
CA ASN A 17 24.41 -4.17 0.94
C ASN A 17 23.28 -4.80 0.10
N ARG A 18 22.08 -4.89 0.66
CA ARG A 18 20.85 -5.35 -0.02
C ARG A 18 19.61 -4.81 0.66
N ASN A 19 18.53 -4.68 -0.09
CA ASN A 19 17.24 -4.43 0.50
C ASN A 19 16.73 -5.69 1.20
N ILE A 20 16.28 -5.54 2.43
CA ILE A 20 15.81 -6.65 3.27
C ILE A 20 14.39 -6.35 3.69
N LEU A 21 13.47 -7.26 3.39
CA LEU A 21 12.12 -7.26 3.92
C LEU A 21 11.96 -8.40 4.92
N VAL A 22 11.73 -8.08 6.17
CA VAL A 22 11.48 -9.03 7.25
C VAL A 22 9.99 -9.12 7.49
N SER A 23 9.39 -10.23 7.07
CA SER A 23 8.00 -10.55 7.38
C SER A 23 7.94 -11.39 8.64
N ALA A 24 7.37 -10.84 9.72
CA ALA A 24 7.34 -11.52 11.00
C ALA A 24 6.07 -11.15 11.79
N ALA A 25 5.41 -12.16 12.40
CA ALA A 25 4.23 -11.97 13.22
C ALA A 25 4.51 -11.12 14.48
N ALA A 26 3.46 -10.54 15.06
CA ALA A 26 3.57 -9.84 16.34
C ALA A 26 4.20 -10.75 17.42
N GLY A 27 5.10 -10.18 18.24
CA GLY A 27 5.80 -10.93 19.30
C GLY A 27 6.98 -11.81 18.83
N SER A 28 7.33 -11.83 17.55
CA SER A 28 8.47 -12.60 17.02
C SER A 28 9.86 -12.02 17.34
N GLY A 29 9.91 -10.92 18.10
CA GLY A 29 11.17 -10.27 18.45
C GLY A 29 11.70 -9.30 17.38
N LYS A 30 10.86 -8.80 16.48
CA LYS A 30 11.20 -7.84 15.41
C LYS A 30 12.11 -6.70 15.92
N THR A 31 11.66 -5.99 16.93
CA THR A 31 12.39 -4.86 17.52
C THR A 31 13.74 -5.28 18.13
N ALA A 32 13.81 -6.45 18.77
CA ALA A 32 15.05 -6.94 19.36
C ALA A 32 16.10 -7.27 18.27
N VAL A 33 15.68 -7.87 17.16
CA VAL A 33 16.54 -8.14 16.00
C VAL A 33 17.02 -6.84 15.36
N LEU A 34 16.13 -5.84 15.24
CA LEU A 34 16.49 -4.52 14.71
C LEU A 34 17.53 -3.83 15.57
N VAL A 35 17.34 -3.80 16.90
CA VAL A 35 18.32 -3.23 17.84
C VAL A 35 19.66 -3.95 17.77
N GLU A 36 19.67 -5.30 17.74
CA GLU A 36 20.92 -6.08 17.62
C GLU A 36 21.63 -5.83 16.28
N ARG A 37 20.87 -5.68 15.17
CA ARG A 37 21.43 -5.28 13.89
C ARG A 37 22.17 -3.95 13.99
N ILE A 38 21.52 -2.93 14.58
CA ILE A 38 22.12 -1.61 14.77
C ILE A 38 23.39 -1.71 15.62
N ILE A 39 23.33 -2.40 16.76
CA ILE A 39 24.50 -2.58 17.62
C ILE A 39 25.65 -3.32 16.87
N THR A 40 25.31 -4.28 16.02
CA THR A 40 26.30 -4.97 15.19
C THR A 40 26.95 -4.02 14.19
N MET A 41 26.18 -3.13 13.57
CA MET A 41 26.71 -2.09 12.66
C MET A 41 27.63 -1.09 13.39
N LEU A 42 27.27 -0.69 14.60
CA LEU A 42 28.08 0.23 15.41
C LEU A 42 29.36 -0.40 15.98
N THR A 43 29.45 -1.74 16.03
CA THR A 43 30.54 -2.42 16.76
C THR A 43 31.39 -3.37 15.94
N LYS A 44 30.92 -3.85 14.81
CA LYS A 44 31.56 -4.95 14.04
C LYS A 44 31.72 -4.69 12.55
N ASP A 45 30.94 -3.77 11.98
CA ASP A 45 31.04 -3.49 10.55
C ASP A 45 32.36 -2.78 10.20
N GLU A 46 32.84 -2.95 8.99
CA GLU A 46 34.05 -2.29 8.48
C GLU A 46 33.72 -1.53 7.18
N PRO A 47 33.75 -0.18 7.17
CA PRO A 47 34.00 0.69 8.33
C PRO A 47 32.83 0.67 9.33
N LEU A 48 33.13 0.98 10.61
CA LEU A 48 32.09 1.16 11.62
C LEU A 48 31.10 2.23 11.19
N VAL A 49 29.82 1.99 11.46
CA VAL A 49 28.74 2.92 11.17
C VAL A 49 28.52 3.82 12.41
N SER A 50 28.19 5.09 12.21
CA SER A 50 27.75 5.97 13.26
C SER A 50 26.23 6.02 13.37
N VAL A 51 25.67 6.24 14.56
CA VAL A 51 24.22 6.20 14.78
C VAL A 51 23.51 7.34 14.05
N ASP A 52 24.16 8.45 13.77
CA ASP A 52 23.67 9.59 13.01
C ASP A 52 23.74 9.35 11.46
N GLU A 53 24.40 8.26 11.03
CA GLU A 53 24.34 7.76 9.66
C GLU A 53 23.15 6.78 9.43
N LEU A 54 22.30 6.59 10.42
CA LEU A 54 21.10 5.74 10.31
C LEU A 54 19.83 6.60 10.32
N LEU A 55 18.92 6.30 9.40
CA LEU A 55 17.54 6.78 9.46
C LEU A 55 16.63 5.62 9.91
N ILE A 56 16.00 5.77 11.07
CA ILE A 56 15.12 4.76 11.62
C ILE A 56 13.72 5.36 11.74
N VAL A 57 12.81 4.86 10.93
CA VAL A 57 11.43 5.36 10.84
C VAL A 57 10.48 4.38 11.51
N THR A 58 9.64 4.90 12.41
CA THR A 58 8.58 4.14 13.09
C THR A 58 7.22 4.77 12.83
N PHE A 59 6.14 4.05 13.14
CA PHE A 59 4.79 4.54 12.90
C PHE A 59 4.33 5.59 13.92
N THR A 60 4.75 5.50 15.20
CA THR A 60 4.33 6.40 16.26
C THR A 60 5.51 7.04 16.99
N GLU A 61 5.31 8.25 17.51
CA GLU A 61 6.30 8.93 18.36
C GLU A 61 6.69 8.10 19.60
N ALA A 62 5.72 7.39 20.18
CA ALA A 62 5.98 6.50 21.31
C ALA A 62 6.92 5.35 20.91
N ALA A 63 6.71 4.74 19.74
CA ALA A 63 7.57 3.68 19.22
C ALA A 63 8.97 4.21 18.88
N ALA A 64 9.07 5.41 18.32
CA ALA A 64 10.36 6.07 18.06
C ALA A 64 11.14 6.33 19.36
N ALA A 65 10.47 6.86 20.38
CA ALA A 65 11.06 7.10 21.69
C ALA A 65 11.53 5.81 22.37
N GLU A 66 10.69 4.75 22.33
CA GLU A 66 11.05 3.43 22.86
C GLU A 66 12.24 2.83 22.11
N MET A 67 12.25 2.91 20.76
CA MET A 67 13.35 2.44 19.93
C MET A 67 14.66 3.14 20.31
N LYS A 68 14.62 4.48 20.44
CA LYS A 68 15.76 5.32 20.83
C LYS A 68 16.29 4.91 22.20
N GLU A 69 15.41 4.67 23.18
CA GLU A 69 15.79 4.22 24.52
C GLU A 69 16.44 2.82 24.48
N ARG A 70 15.87 1.87 23.76
CA ARG A 70 16.43 0.52 23.63
C ARG A 70 17.83 0.52 22.98
N ILE A 71 18.03 1.35 21.95
CA ILE A 71 19.34 1.47 21.29
C ILE A 71 20.34 2.11 22.25
N ARG A 72 19.94 3.18 22.97
CA ARG A 72 20.79 3.81 24.00
C ARG A 72 21.24 2.79 25.07
N ASP A 73 20.28 2.06 25.66
CA ASP A 73 20.58 1.07 26.70
C ASP A 73 21.52 -0.03 26.18
N ALA A 74 21.35 -0.44 24.91
CA ALA A 74 22.21 -1.41 24.29
C ALA A 74 23.64 -0.88 24.05
N ILE A 75 23.80 0.38 23.62
CA ILE A 75 25.10 1.07 23.51
C ILE A 75 25.78 1.17 24.88
N GLU A 76 25.05 1.63 25.90
CA GLU A 76 25.58 1.76 27.27
C GLU A 76 26.01 0.41 27.84
N LYS A 77 25.25 -0.64 27.57
CA LYS A 77 25.64 -2.01 27.97
C LYS A 77 26.93 -2.44 27.32
N LYS A 78 27.10 -2.18 26.01
CA LYS A 78 28.33 -2.48 25.29
C LYS A 78 29.52 -1.64 25.79
N LEU A 79 29.30 -0.37 26.10
CA LEU A 79 30.30 0.51 26.67
C LEU A 79 30.77 0.02 28.05
N LYS A 80 29.89 -0.53 28.90
CA LYS A 80 30.27 -1.16 30.17
C LYS A 80 31.15 -2.41 29.96
N GLU A 81 30.94 -3.15 28.86
CA GLU A 81 31.79 -4.31 28.49
C GLU A 81 33.15 -3.86 27.94
N GLN A 82 33.24 -2.66 27.31
CA GLN A 82 34.40 -2.11 26.63
C GLN A 82 34.58 -0.61 26.99
N PRO A 83 34.96 -0.27 28.24
CA PRO A 83 35.01 1.12 28.72
C PRO A 83 35.99 2.03 27.96
N GLU A 84 37.03 1.48 27.36
CA GLU A 84 38.05 2.20 26.57
C GLU A 84 37.68 2.38 25.10
N ASN A 85 36.47 1.95 24.69
CA ASN A 85 36.03 2.07 23.30
C ASN A 85 35.54 3.50 23.02
N GLU A 86 36.41 4.31 22.43
CA GLU A 86 36.12 5.71 22.08
C GLU A 86 34.95 5.85 21.12
N HIS A 87 34.82 4.96 20.14
CA HIS A 87 33.70 4.98 19.19
C HIS A 87 32.37 4.78 19.91
N LEU A 88 32.23 3.77 20.77
CA LEU A 88 31.00 3.56 21.55
C LEU A 88 30.67 4.73 22.50
N SER A 89 31.70 5.36 23.09
CA SER A 89 31.52 6.56 23.90
C SER A 89 30.96 7.73 23.07
N GLN A 90 31.43 7.88 21.83
CA GLN A 90 30.91 8.86 20.89
C GLN A 90 29.46 8.53 20.49
N GLN A 91 29.14 7.26 20.19
CA GLN A 91 27.78 6.83 19.84
C GLN A 91 26.78 7.11 20.99
N ALA A 92 27.17 6.90 22.24
CA ALA A 92 26.35 7.22 23.41
C ALA A 92 25.99 8.71 23.51
N THR A 93 26.81 9.58 22.94
CA THR A 93 26.55 11.01 22.87
C THR A 93 25.69 11.36 21.64
N LEU A 94 26.01 10.77 20.49
CA LEU A 94 25.34 11.06 19.22
C LEU A 94 23.89 10.54 19.15
N ILE A 95 23.51 9.57 19.98
CA ILE A 95 22.14 9.00 20.00
C ILE A 95 21.05 10.06 20.18
N HIS A 96 21.36 11.20 20.84
CA HIS A 96 20.41 12.29 21.00
C HIS A 96 20.06 12.97 19.67
N ASN A 97 20.98 13.00 18.73
CA ASN A 97 20.85 13.62 17.41
C ASN A 97 20.51 12.60 16.32
N ALA A 98 20.46 11.29 16.66
CA ALA A 98 20.14 10.25 15.70
C ALA A 98 18.72 10.42 15.15
N GLN A 99 18.57 10.16 13.86
CA GLN A 99 17.29 10.20 13.13
C GLN A 99 16.46 8.94 13.42
N ILE A 100 15.97 8.83 14.68
CA ILE A 100 15.05 7.79 15.14
C ILE A 100 13.71 8.47 15.40
N THR A 101 12.79 8.38 14.46
CA THR A 101 11.67 9.30 14.38
C THR A 101 10.48 8.72 13.63
N THR A 102 9.34 9.42 13.59
CA THR A 102 8.25 9.08 12.69
C THR A 102 8.50 9.65 11.28
N ILE A 103 7.80 9.11 10.27
CA ILE A 103 7.92 9.64 8.91
C ILE A 103 7.55 11.14 8.85
N HIS A 104 6.50 11.55 9.56
CA HIS A 104 6.08 12.96 9.59
C HIS A 104 7.10 13.87 10.27
N SER A 105 7.74 13.40 11.36
CA SER A 105 8.80 14.16 12.01
C SER A 105 10.06 14.26 11.15
N PHE A 106 10.38 13.22 10.38
CA PHE A 106 11.43 13.28 9.36
C PHE A 106 11.07 14.30 8.27
N CYS A 107 9.86 14.24 7.70
CA CYS A 107 9.39 15.21 6.72
C CYS A 107 9.46 16.65 7.26
N LEU A 108 9.03 16.85 8.50
CA LEU A 108 9.09 18.16 9.15
C LEU A 108 10.52 18.68 9.31
N SER A 109 11.50 17.81 9.63
CA SER A 109 12.90 18.22 9.69
C SER A 109 13.42 18.61 8.32
N VAL A 110 13.13 17.82 7.27
CA VAL A 110 13.49 18.15 5.87
C VAL A 110 12.94 19.52 5.47
N ILE A 111 11.66 19.80 5.80
CA ILE A 111 11.05 21.09 5.47
C ILE A 111 11.74 22.23 6.22
N ARG A 112 12.04 22.08 7.51
CA ARG A 112 12.70 23.11 8.33
C ARG A 112 14.13 23.40 7.88
N ASP A 113 14.86 22.37 7.51
CA ASP A 113 16.26 22.51 7.07
C ASP A 113 16.34 23.12 5.65
N HIS A 114 15.30 22.88 4.82
CA HIS A 114 15.26 23.28 3.41
C HIS A 114 14.03 24.15 3.05
N PHE A 115 13.48 24.92 4.00
CA PHE A 115 12.27 25.73 3.78
C PHE A 115 12.37 26.65 2.57
N HIS A 116 13.57 27.12 2.23
CA HIS A 116 13.84 27.97 1.08
C HIS A 116 13.54 27.30 -0.28
N ALA A 117 13.41 25.97 -0.32
CA ALA A 117 13.01 25.21 -1.49
C ALA A 117 11.48 25.09 -1.64
N THR A 118 10.72 25.68 -0.72
CA THR A 118 9.25 25.67 -0.72
C THR A 118 8.68 27.09 -0.73
N THR A 119 7.36 27.21 -0.88
CA THR A 119 6.64 28.49 -0.75
C THR A 119 6.17 28.77 0.67
N LEU A 120 6.51 27.90 1.62
CA LEU A 120 6.09 28.03 3.02
C LEU A 120 6.75 29.21 3.75
N ASP A 121 5.97 29.92 4.54
CA ASP A 121 6.51 30.89 5.51
C ASP A 121 7.28 30.13 6.61
N PRO A 122 8.49 30.57 6.98
CA PRO A 122 9.25 29.92 8.08
C PRO A 122 8.52 29.83 9.40
N GLY A 123 7.53 30.68 9.63
CA GLY A 123 6.69 30.70 10.83
C GLY A 123 5.50 29.74 10.79
N PHE A 124 5.44 28.83 9.83
CA PHE A 124 4.36 27.86 9.76
C PHE A 124 4.25 26.99 11.02
N ARG A 125 3.04 26.57 11.32
CA ARG A 125 2.75 25.60 12.41
C ARG A 125 1.91 24.44 11.88
N VAL A 126 1.99 23.34 12.60
CA VAL A 126 1.11 22.19 12.35
C VAL A 126 -0.26 22.52 12.98
N GLY A 127 -1.31 22.40 12.18
CA GLY A 127 -2.68 22.65 12.61
C GLY A 127 -3.18 21.56 13.56
N GLU A 128 -3.97 21.95 14.55
CA GLU A 128 -4.67 20.99 15.41
C GLU A 128 -5.80 20.29 14.62
N GLU A 129 -6.06 19.02 14.90
CA GLU A 129 -7.07 18.22 14.19
C GLU A 129 -8.44 18.88 14.18
N GLY A 130 -8.87 19.44 15.31
CA GLY A 130 -10.16 20.14 15.42
C GLY A 130 -10.23 21.40 14.56
N GLU A 131 -9.16 22.18 14.52
CA GLU A 131 -9.02 23.38 13.71
C GLU A 131 -9.08 23.05 12.21
N LEU A 132 -8.30 22.04 11.80
CA LEU A 132 -8.27 21.59 10.39
C LEU A 132 -9.63 21.05 9.93
N LYS A 133 -10.35 20.30 10.78
CA LYS A 133 -11.69 19.81 10.48
C LYS A 133 -12.70 20.93 10.28
N LEU A 134 -12.68 21.97 11.11
CA LEU A 134 -13.53 23.14 10.94
C LEU A 134 -13.21 23.85 9.63
N LEU A 135 -11.93 24.06 9.34
CA LEU A 135 -11.49 24.69 8.09
C LEU A 135 -11.92 23.88 6.86
N GLN A 136 -11.82 22.55 6.91
CA GLN A 136 -12.33 21.67 5.84
C GLN A 136 -13.82 21.85 5.60
N GLN A 137 -14.62 21.91 6.67
CA GLN A 137 -16.07 22.09 6.57
C GLN A 137 -16.45 23.45 5.99
N ASP A 138 -15.78 24.52 6.42
CA ASP A 138 -16.00 25.86 5.89
C ASP A 138 -15.69 25.94 4.39
N VAL A 139 -14.52 25.42 3.98
CA VAL A 139 -14.11 25.39 2.56
C VAL A 139 -15.08 24.57 1.71
N LEU A 140 -15.51 23.38 2.19
CA LEU A 140 -16.49 22.57 1.45
C LEU A 140 -17.82 23.28 1.28
N LYS A 141 -18.30 23.92 2.32
CA LYS A 141 -19.55 24.65 2.29
C LYS A 141 -19.50 25.80 1.27
N GLU A 142 -18.42 26.58 1.26
CA GLU A 142 -18.21 27.65 0.29
C GLU A 142 -18.19 27.13 -1.15
N ILE A 143 -17.47 26.03 -1.41
CA ILE A 143 -17.40 25.41 -2.74
C ILE A 143 -18.79 24.95 -3.22
N LEU A 144 -19.53 24.25 -2.35
CA LEU A 144 -20.85 23.74 -2.73
C LEU A 144 -21.85 24.88 -2.96
N GLU A 145 -21.84 25.93 -2.11
CA GLU A 145 -22.67 27.13 -2.32
C GLU A 145 -22.33 27.81 -3.65
N GLU A 146 -21.05 27.95 -4.00
CA GLU A 146 -20.58 28.51 -5.28
C GLU A 146 -21.08 27.65 -6.46
N LYS A 147 -20.91 26.34 -6.41
CA LYS A 147 -21.36 25.42 -7.47
C LYS A 147 -22.89 25.41 -7.66
N TYR A 148 -23.66 25.50 -6.59
CA TYR A 148 -25.13 25.68 -6.70
C TYR A 148 -25.51 27.01 -7.35
N GLN A 149 -24.76 28.08 -7.07
CA GLN A 149 -25.02 29.39 -7.68
C GLN A 149 -24.64 29.42 -9.15
N GLU A 150 -23.57 28.76 -9.56
CA GLU A 150 -23.17 28.60 -10.96
C GLU A 150 -24.22 27.81 -11.76
N GLY A 151 -24.86 26.82 -11.14
CA GLY A 151 -25.97 26.07 -11.73
C GLY A 151 -25.57 25.24 -12.94
N GLU A 152 -24.31 24.76 -13.00
CA GLU A 152 -23.84 23.88 -14.07
C GLU A 152 -24.63 22.58 -14.14
N GLU A 153 -25.11 22.21 -15.33
CA GLU A 153 -26.01 21.07 -15.55
C GLU A 153 -25.38 19.76 -15.04
N ASP A 154 -24.11 19.48 -15.37
CA ASP A 154 -23.41 18.27 -14.95
C ASP A 154 -23.30 18.16 -13.43
N PHE A 155 -23.08 19.27 -12.72
CA PHE A 155 -23.05 19.29 -11.25
C PHE A 155 -24.43 19.01 -10.67
N LEU A 156 -25.49 19.66 -11.21
CA LEU A 156 -26.86 19.46 -10.74
C LEU A 156 -27.35 18.03 -10.97
N ASP A 157 -27.02 17.44 -12.11
CA ASP A 157 -27.31 16.04 -12.43
C ASP A 157 -26.56 15.09 -11.49
N PHE A 158 -25.28 15.38 -11.21
CA PHE A 158 -24.49 14.61 -10.25
C PHE A 158 -25.11 14.65 -8.85
N VAL A 159 -25.47 15.83 -8.36
CA VAL A 159 -26.11 15.98 -7.04
C VAL A 159 -27.48 15.31 -7.01
N SER A 160 -28.27 15.44 -8.08
CA SER A 160 -29.59 14.79 -8.18
C SER A 160 -29.47 13.26 -8.12
N ALA A 161 -28.45 12.68 -8.75
CA ALA A 161 -28.26 11.24 -8.81
C ALA A 161 -27.62 10.67 -7.52
N TYR A 162 -26.67 11.37 -6.93
CA TYR A 162 -25.79 10.85 -5.87
C TYR A 162 -25.86 11.62 -4.56
N GLY A 163 -26.34 12.85 -4.56
CA GLY A 163 -26.53 13.68 -3.38
C GLY A 163 -27.59 13.13 -2.42
N GLY A 164 -27.63 13.65 -1.22
CA GLY A 164 -28.64 13.30 -0.23
C GLY A 164 -29.96 14.05 -0.46
N THR A 165 -31.08 13.44 -0.13
CA THR A 165 -32.41 14.06 -0.29
C THR A 165 -32.68 15.29 0.60
N LYS A 166 -31.83 15.51 1.62
CA LYS A 166 -32.04 16.58 2.63
C LYS A 166 -30.83 17.46 2.88
N ASN A 167 -29.64 17.03 2.55
CA ASN A 167 -28.39 17.76 2.76
C ASN A 167 -27.25 17.15 1.91
N ASP A 168 -26.14 17.88 1.77
CA ASP A 168 -24.98 17.51 0.97
C ASP A 168 -23.93 16.66 1.73
N ARG A 169 -24.25 16.23 2.95
CA ARG A 169 -23.32 15.51 3.83
C ARG A 169 -22.65 14.31 3.18
N LYS A 170 -23.41 13.54 2.38
CA LYS A 170 -22.87 12.38 1.66
C LYS A 170 -21.86 12.80 0.60
N LEU A 171 -22.11 13.92 -0.07
CA LEU A 171 -21.21 14.50 -1.06
C LEU A 171 -19.93 15.02 -0.40
N GLU A 172 -20.06 15.74 0.71
CA GLU A 172 -18.93 16.21 1.52
C GLU A 172 -18.06 15.04 1.98
N GLU A 173 -18.68 13.96 2.50
CA GLU A 173 -17.97 12.74 2.93
C GLU A 173 -17.20 12.08 1.75
N TRP A 174 -17.76 12.07 0.54
CA TRP A 174 -17.09 11.53 -0.63
C TRP A 174 -15.90 12.39 -1.08
N ILE A 175 -16.09 13.70 -1.14
CA ILE A 175 -15.00 14.63 -1.50
C ILE A 175 -13.84 14.48 -0.53
N LEU A 176 -14.10 14.52 0.79
CA LEU A 176 -13.06 14.36 1.80
C LEU A 176 -12.37 13.01 1.72
N LYS A 177 -13.12 11.92 1.60
CA LYS A 177 -12.56 10.57 1.50
C LYS A 177 -11.67 10.39 0.28
N ILE A 178 -12.08 10.91 -0.88
CA ILE A 178 -11.26 10.82 -2.10
C ILE A 178 -10.06 11.76 -2.00
N TYR A 179 -10.23 12.94 -1.44
CA TYR A 179 -9.13 13.85 -1.15
C TYR A 179 -8.06 13.18 -0.28
N GLU A 180 -8.44 12.65 0.89
CA GLU A 180 -7.54 11.95 1.80
C GLU A 180 -6.82 10.78 1.11
N PHE A 181 -7.57 9.97 0.35
CA PHE A 181 -6.99 8.86 -0.38
C PHE A 181 -6.02 9.32 -1.47
N SER A 182 -6.36 10.35 -2.23
CA SER A 182 -5.50 10.90 -3.30
C SER A 182 -4.17 11.42 -2.75
N ARG A 183 -4.17 11.95 -1.52
CA ARG A 183 -2.96 12.48 -0.86
C ARG A 183 -1.94 11.40 -0.50
N SER A 184 -2.32 10.13 -0.47
CA SER A 184 -1.39 9.02 -0.30
C SER A 184 -0.54 8.71 -1.56
N TYR A 185 -0.85 9.38 -2.68
CA TYR A 185 -0.11 9.27 -3.93
C TYR A 185 0.86 10.45 -4.12
N PRO A 186 2.06 10.22 -4.64
CA PRO A 186 3.03 11.29 -4.94
C PRO A 186 2.48 12.33 -5.93
N ASP A 187 1.66 11.91 -6.89
CA ASP A 187 0.98 12.75 -7.88
C ASP A 187 -0.53 12.62 -7.72
N SER A 188 -1.09 13.34 -6.74
CA SER A 188 -2.53 13.30 -6.43
C SER A 188 -3.41 13.70 -7.61
N SER A 189 -3.06 14.79 -8.33
CA SER A 189 -3.81 15.26 -9.49
C SER A 189 -3.67 14.32 -10.69
N GLY A 190 -2.48 13.76 -10.91
CA GLY A 190 -2.27 12.72 -11.90
C GLY A 190 -3.11 11.48 -11.64
N TRP A 191 -3.18 11.05 -10.38
CA TRP A 191 -4.02 9.92 -9.97
C TRP A 191 -5.52 10.19 -10.22
N LEU A 192 -6.04 11.38 -9.84
CA LEU A 192 -7.42 11.77 -10.13
C LEU A 192 -7.71 11.79 -11.62
N SER A 193 -6.81 12.38 -12.41
CA SER A 193 -6.93 12.41 -13.88
C SER A 193 -6.96 11.02 -14.50
N ASP A 194 -6.13 10.09 -13.98
CA ASP A 194 -6.12 8.70 -14.42
C ASP A 194 -7.42 7.97 -14.05
N CYS A 195 -7.99 8.27 -12.88
CA CYS A 195 -9.29 7.76 -12.49
C CYS A 195 -10.40 8.20 -13.47
N VAL A 196 -10.45 9.47 -13.84
CA VAL A 196 -11.41 9.99 -14.83
C VAL A 196 -11.19 9.34 -16.20
N ARG A 197 -9.92 9.27 -16.65
CA ARG A 197 -9.55 8.65 -17.93
C ARG A 197 -9.93 7.18 -18.01
N ALA A 198 -9.92 6.47 -16.88
CA ALA A 198 -10.33 5.07 -16.83
C ALA A 198 -11.82 4.84 -17.20
N TYR A 199 -12.62 5.90 -17.20
CA TYR A 199 -14.02 5.88 -17.66
C TYR A 199 -14.21 6.38 -19.11
N GLN A 200 -13.13 6.87 -19.76
CA GLN A 200 -13.13 7.36 -21.14
C GLN A 200 -12.54 6.31 -22.07
N MET A 201 -13.26 5.23 -22.34
CA MET A 201 -12.79 4.16 -23.21
C MET A 201 -13.62 4.14 -24.51
N GLU A 202 -12.95 4.37 -25.63
CA GLU A 202 -13.60 4.56 -26.93
C GLU A 202 -14.03 3.24 -27.61
N ASN A 203 -13.34 2.14 -27.32
CA ASN A 203 -13.59 0.86 -27.99
C ASN A 203 -13.00 -0.33 -27.22
N ALA A 204 -13.35 -1.54 -27.67
CA ALA A 204 -12.95 -2.79 -27.04
C ALA A 204 -11.42 -2.98 -26.97
N ASP A 205 -10.67 -2.54 -27.97
CA ASP A 205 -9.20 -2.67 -27.98
C ASP A 205 -8.56 -1.78 -26.90
N VAL A 206 -9.09 -0.57 -26.69
CA VAL A 206 -8.65 0.35 -25.63
C VAL A 206 -8.99 -0.23 -24.25
N PHE A 207 -10.20 -0.77 -24.08
CA PHE A 207 -10.60 -1.45 -22.85
C PHE A 207 -9.68 -2.63 -22.55
N GLU A 208 -9.48 -3.53 -23.51
CA GLU A 208 -8.68 -4.75 -23.32
C GLU A 208 -7.23 -4.48 -22.88
N ARG A 209 -6.64 -3.35 -23.32
CA ARG A 209 -5.28 -2.91 -22.95
C ARG A 209 -5.26 -1.97 -21.76
N SER A 210 -6.41 -1.63 -21.21
CA SER A 210 -6.50 -0.69 -20.08
C SER A 210 -5.95 -1.28 -18.79
N PRO A 211 -5.43 -0.45 -17.88
CA PRO A 211 -5.05 -0.90 -16.55
C PRO A 211 -6.20 -1.56 -15.78
N LEU A 212 -7.45 -1.17 -16.07
CA LEU A 212 -8.66 -1.77 -15.46
C LEU A 212 -8.80 -3.23 -15.90
N ALA A 213 -8.81 -3.50 -17.21
CA ALA A 213 -8.90 -4.86 -17.72
C ALA A 213 -7.73 -5.74 -17.25
N GLU A 214 -6.51 -5.19 -17.23
CA GLU A 214 -5.33 -5.90 -16.71
C GLU A 214 -5.46 -6.26 -15.23
N ARG A 215 -5.96 -5.35 -14.40
CA ARG A 215 -6.22 -5.64 -12.97
C ARG A 215 -7.29 -6.71 -12.79
N ILE A 216 -8.38 -6.65 -13.55
CA ILE A 216 -9.45 -7.67 -13.53
C ILE A 216 -8.85 -9.03 -13.91
N LYS A 217 -8.12 -9.13 -15.04
CA LYS A 217 -7.50 -10.37 -15.51
C LYS A 217 -6.49 -10.94 -14.52
N THR A 218 -5.63 -10.08 -13.94
CA THR A 218 -4.63 -10.48 -12.94
C THR A 218 -5.29 -11.04 -11.69
N ARG A 219 -6.31 -10.34 -11.16
CA ARG A 219 -7.05 -10.79 -9.99
C ARG A 219 -7.80 -12.10 -10.27
N THR A 220 -8.44 -12.20 -11.43
CA THR A 220 -9.10 -13.43 -11.89
C THR A 220 -8.12 -14.59 -11.93
N ARG A 221 -6.93 -14.40 -12.51
CA ARG A 221 -5.88 -15.43 -12.58
C ARG A 221 -5.46 -15.89 -11.19
N GLN A 222 -5.23 -14.97 -10.24
CA GLN A 222 -4.87 -15.32 -8.87
C GLN A 222 -5.92 -16.21 -8.21
N TYR A 223 -7.19 -15.83 -8.27
CA TYR A 223 -8.28 -16.62 -7.72
C TYR A 223 -8.42 -17.99 -8.38
N LEU A 224 -8.28 -18.07 -9.71
CA LEU A 224 -8.34 -19.34 -10.43
C LEU A 224 -7.15 -20.26 -10.10
N GLU A 225 -5.95 -19.72 -9.90
CA GLU A 225 -4.80 -20.49 -9.43
C GLU A 225 -4.99 -21.05 -8.02
N ASP A 226 -5.59 -20.28 -7.12
CA ASP A 226 -5.96 -20.75 -5.78
C ASP A 226 -7.01 -21.87 -5.89
N GLY A 227 -8.06 -21.67 -6.65
CA GLY A 227 -9.09 -22.70 -6.90
C GLY A 227 -8.50 -23.96 -7.53
N LYS A 228 -7.56 -23.81 -8.48
CA LYS A 228 -6.83 -24.94 -9.06
C LYS A 228 -6.07 -25.74 -8.00
N ARG A 229 -5.33 -25.05 -7.11
CA ARG A 229 -4.58 -25.72 -6.03
C ARG A 229 -5.49 -26.49 -5.10
N GLU A 230 -6.63 -25.92 -4.72
CA GLU A 230 -7.60 -26.61 -3.86
C GLU A 230 -8.24 -27.81 -4.57
N LEU A 231 -8.59 -27.74 -5.86
CA LEU A 231 -9.06 -28.87 -6.63
C LEU A 231 -7.99 -29.96 -6.79
N GLN A 232 -6.73 -29.61 -6.92
CA GLN A 232 -5.62 -30.59 -6.97
C GLN A 232 -5.48 -31.33 -5.63
N ARG A 233 -5.62 -30.64 -4.50
CA ARG A 233 -5.67 -31.26 -3.17
C ARG A 233 -6.88 -32.18 -3.04
N ALA A 234 -8.06 -31.72 -3.47
CA ALA A 234 -9.26 -32.54 -3.46
C ALA A 234 -9.11 -33.80 -4.33
N LEU A 235 -8.45 -33.67 -5.49
CA LEU A 235 -8.15 -34.82 -6.36
C LEU A 235 -7.23 -35.82 -5.66
N SER A 236 -6.17 -35.36 -4.98
CA SER A 236 -5.29 -36.27 -4.22
C SER A 236 -6.04 -37.02 -3.13
N VAL A 237 -6.97 -36.34 -2.42
CA VAL A 237 -7.84 -37.00 -1.43
C VAL A 237 -8.78 -38.02 -2.07
N CYS A 238 -9.30 -37.78 -3.30
CA CYS A 238 -10.09 -38.77 -4.02
C CYS A 238 -9.32 -40.06 -4.34
N LEU A 239 -8.01 -39.95 -4.55
CA LEU A 239 -7.13 -41.08 -4.92
C LEU A 239 -6.62 -41.89 -3.71
N GLU A 240 -6.84 -41.44 -2.49
CA GLU A 240 -6.47 -42.18 -1.30
C GLU A 240 -7.29 -43.50 -1.15
N PRO A 241 -6.76 -44.53 -0.47
CA PRO A 241 -7.41 -45.84 -0.37
C PRO A 241 -8.84 -45.76 0.17
N ASP A 242 -9.13 -44.85 1.11
CA ASP A 242 -10.45 -44.62 1.72
C ASP A 242 -11.12 -43.35 1.16
N GLY A 243 -10.56 -42.74 0.10
CA GLY A 243 -11.07 -41.55 -0.54
C GLY A 243 -12.33 -41.77 -1.40
N PRO A 244 -13.07 -40.70 -1.73
CA PRO A 244 -14.27 -40.75 -2.53
C PRO A 244 -13.94 -40.87 -4.03
N GLN A 245 -13.42 -42.01 -4.46
CA GLN A 245 -12.98 -42.26 -5.86
C GLN A 245 -14.08 -41.96 -6.90
N ALA A 246 -15.35 -42.09 -6.53
CA ALA A 246 -16.48 -41.76 -7.42
C ALA A 246 -16.45 -40.25 -7.85
N TYR A 247 -15.78 -39.39 -7.12
CA TYR A 247 -15.69 -37.96 -7.43
C TYR A 247 -14.50 -37.60 -8.32
N GLU A 248 -13.55 -38.51 -8.52
CA GLU A 248 -12.32 -38.27 -9.31
C GLU A 248 -12.59 -37.65 -10.67
N GLU A 249 -13.48 -38.27 -11.45
CA GLU A 249 -13.81 -37.78 -12.81
C GLU A 249 -14.40 -36.35 -12.78
N ASN A 250 -15.23 -36.06 -11.78
CA ASN A 250 -15.81 -34.74 -11.61
C ASN A 250 -14.73 -33.69 -11.27
N ILE A 251 -13.83 -34.00 -10.36
CA ILE A 251 -12.76 -33.08 -9.97
C ILE A 251 -11.76 -32.86 -11.14
N ARG A 252 -11.43 -33.92 -11.88
CA ARG A 252 -10.60 -33.78 -13.10
C ARG A 252 -11.26 -32.90 -14.14
N HIS A 253 -12.57 -33.05 -14.35
CA HIS A 253 -13.33 -32.18 -15.24
C HIS A 253 -13.34 -30.74 -14.76
N ASP A 254 -13.56 -30.50 -13.46
CA ASP A 254 -13.56 -29.16 -12.90
C ASP A 254 -12.15 -28.50 -13.00
N LEU A 255 -11.07 -29.27 -12.80
CA LEU A 255 -9.69 -28.84 -13.05
C LEU A 255 -9.49 -28.42 -14.51
N MET A 256 -9.98 -29.22 -15.47
CA MET A 256 -9.88 -28.87 -16.89
C MET A 256 -10.63 -27.57 -17.23
N LEU A 257 -11.77 -27.31 -16.60
CA LEU A 257 -12.50 -26.05 -16.76
C LEU A 257 -11.69 -24.87 -16.24
N VAL A 258 -11.13 -24.98 -15.04
CA VAL A 258 -10.29 -23.92 -14.42
C VAL A 258 -9.02 -23.70 -15.26
N GLU A 259 -8.36 -24.75 -15.71
CA GLU A 259 -7.20 -24.64 -16.60
C GLU A 259 -7.54 -23.98 -17.94
N GLY A 260 -8.72 -24.29 -18.49
CA GLY A 260 -9.21 -23.63 -19.69
C GLY A 260 -9.43 -22.12 -19.51
N LEU A 261 -9.87 -21.69 -18.32
CA LEU A 261 -9.97 -20.26 -17.99
C LEU A 261 -8.57 -19.64 -17.82
N LEU A 262 -7.64 -20.31 -17.12
CA LEU A 262 -6.27 -19.83 -16.91
C LEU A 262 -5.46 -19.63 -18.19
N GLN A 263 -5.76 -20.41 -19.24
CA GLN A 263 -5.13 -20.29 -20.56
C GLN A 263 -5.71 -19.15 -21.41
N THR A 264 -6.74 -18.48 -20.91
CA THR A 264 -7.40 -17.38 -21.64
C THR A 264 -6.78 -16.04 -21.22
N GLU A 265 -6.28 -15.29 -22.19
CA GLU A 265 -5.53 -14.05 -21.94
C GLU A 265 -6.39 -12.79 -22.06
N THR A 266 -7.52 -12.86 -22.78
CA THR A 266 -8.38 -11.72 -23.05
C THR A 266 -9.59 -11.68 -22.12
N TYR A 267 -10.06 -10.47 -21.80
CA TYR A 267 -11.30 -10.27 -21.03
C TYR A 267 -12.50 -10.90 -21.75
N GLU A 268 -12.64 -10.61 -23.05
CA GLU A 268 -13.73 -11.15 -23.87
C GLU A 268 -13.74 -12.68 -23.89
N GLY A 269 -12.55 -13.28 -24.01
CA GLY A 269 -12.41 -14.74 -23.98
C GLY A 269 -12.79 -15.35 -22.63
N LEU A 270 -12.41 -14.70 -21.52
CA LEU A 270 -12.80 -15.10 -20.17
C LEU A 270 -14.31 -14.97 -19.97
N GLN A 271 -14.91 -13.87 -20.39
CA GLN A 271 -16.34 -13.62 -20.31
C GLN A 271 -17.13 -14.72 -21.04
N LYS A 272 -16.83 -14.99 -22.31
CA LYS A 272 -17.49 -16.03 -23.12
C LYS A 272 -17.34 -17.42 -22.53
N LYS A 273 -16.14 -17.76 -22.01
CA LYS A 273 -15.92 -19.06 -21.37
C LYS A 273 -16.67 -19.18 -20.04
N MET A 274 -16.69 -18.15 -19.19
CA MET A 274 -17.44 -18.17 -17.93
C MET A 274 -18.94 -18.23 -18.17
N GLU A 275 -19.46 -17.58 -19.22
CA GLU A 275 -20.85 -17.64 -19.59
C GLU A 275 -21.29 -19.06 -20.00
N SER A 276 -20.46 -19.75 -20.77
CA SER A 276 -20.72 -21.10 -21.26
C SER A 276 -20.31 -22.22 -20.29
N LEU A 277 -19.72 -21.89 -19.15
CA LEU A 277 -19.14 -22.84 -18.21
C LEU A 277 -20.22 -23.68 -17.53
N SER A 278 -20.08 -25.00 -17.56
CA SER A 278 -21.04 -25.93 -16.96
C SER A 278 -20.32 -27.01 -16.16
N PHE A 279 -20.65 -27.10 -14.86
CA PHE A 279 -20.15 -28.14 -13.97
C PHE A 279 -21.01 -29.40 -14.05
N LYS A 280 -20.39 -30.54 -14.28
CA LYS A 280 -21.10 -31.82 -14.25
C LYS A 280 -21.72 -32.08 -12.89
N ARG A 281 -22.87 -32.77 -12.86
CA ARG A 281 -23.46 -33.25 -11.60
C ARG A 281 -22.51 -34.21 -10.93
N LEU A 282 -22.29 -34.04 -9.63
CA LEU A 282 -21.42 -34.92 -8.83
C LEU A 282 -21.98 -36.37 -8.82
N ALA A 283 -21.09 -37.32 -9.07
CA ALA A 283 -21.45 -38.74 -9.06
C ALA A 283 -21.91 -39.19 -7.64
N PRO A 284 -22.84 -40.14 -7.53
CA PRO A 284 -23.21 -40.66 -6.19
C PRO A 284 -22.07 -41.51 -5.62
N ASN A 285 -21.59 -41.16 -4.43
CA ASN A 285 -20.64 -41.99 -3.69
C ASN A 285 -21.40 -43.11 -2.97
N ARG A 286 -21.31 -44.34 -3.49
CA ARG A 286 -22.00 -45.54 -2.94
C ARG A 286 -21.05 -46.42 -2.14
N ARG A 287 -19.80 -46.02 -1.95
CA ARG A 287 -18.77 -46.80 -1.26
C ARG A 287 -19.06 -46.83 0.24
N LYS A 288 -19.17 -48.02 0.84
CA LYS A 288 -19.48 -48.22 2.26
C LYS A 288 -18.26 -48.20 3.19
N ASP A 289 -17.08 -48.41 2.62
CA ASP A 289 -15.76 -48.47 3.30
C ASP A 289 -14.92 -47.20 3.14
N GLY A 290 -15.48 -46.15 2.56
CA GLY A 290 -14.81 -44.85 2.36
C GLY A 290 -15.02 -43.90 3.55
N SER A 291 -14.08 -42.97 3.72
CA SER A 291 -14.19 -41.91 4.72
C SER A 291 -15.26 -40.87 4.32
N GLU A 292 -16.27 -40.72 5.20
CA GLU A 292 -17.33 -39.72 5.02
C GLU A 292 -16.74 -38.29 5.11
N GLU A 293 -15.78 -38.05 6.02
CA GLU A 293 -15.10 -36.77 6.21
C GLU A 293 -14.38 -36.31 4.92
N LYS A 294 -13.67 -37.24 4.25
CA LYS A 294 -13.01 -36.95 2.96
C LYS A 294 -14.02 -36.62 1.86
N ALA A 295 -15.15 -37.34 1.84
CA ALA A 295 -16.20 -37.04 0.88
C ALA A 295 -16.85 -35.67 1.12
N VAL A 296 -17.06 -35.28 2.37
CA VAL A 296 -17.56 -33.95 2.75
C VAL A 296 -16.54 -32.88 2.36
N TYR A 297 -15.25 -33.07 2.66
CA TYR A 297 -14.18 -32.16 2.28
C TYR A 297 -14.14 -31.91 0.78
N VAL A 298 -14.09 -32.97 -0.06
CA VAL A 298 -14.04 -32.83 -1.51
C VAL A 298 -15.27 -32.09 -2.06
N LYS A 299 -16.47 -32.34 -1.50
CA LYS A 299 -17.67 -31.60 -1.86
C LYS A 299 -17.58 -30.13 -1.49
N ALA A 300 -17.09 -29.81 -0.30
CA ALA A 300 -16.95 -28.43 0.17
C ALA A 300 -15.99 -27.65 -0.75
N VAL A 301 -14.79 -28.17 -1.01
CA VAL A 301 -13.82 -27.57 -1.93
C VAL A 301 -14.42 -27.32 -3.31
N ARG A 302 -15.13 -28.30 -3.83
CA ARG A 302 -15.79 -28.18 -5.15
C ARG A 302 -16.81 -27.03 -5.17
N GLU A 303 -17.66 -26.94 -4.14
CA GLU A 303 -18.67 -25.88 -4.06
C GLU A 303 -18.04 -24.50 -3.83
N GLU A 304 -16.95 -24.42 -3.06
CA GLU A 304 -16.18 -23.17 -2.89
C GLU A 304 -15.60 -22.70 -4.24
N VAL A 305 -14.99 -23.58 -5.02
CA VAL A 305 -14.45 -23.20 -6.35
C VAL A 305 -15.55 -22.80 -7.33
N LYS A 306 -16.70 -23.49 -7.32
CA LYS A 306 -17.85 -23.08 -8.13
C LYS A 306 -18.36 -21.70 -7.75
N LYS A 307 -18.48 -21.44 -6.43
CA LYS A 307 -18.88 -20.15 -5.92
C LYS A 307 -17.88 -19.06 -6.32
N LEU A 308 -16.59 -19.33 -6.16
CA LEU A 308 -15.52 -18.42 -6.57
C LEU A 308 -15.65 -18.01 -8.05
N ILE A 309 -15.88 -18.98 -8.95
CA ILE A 309 -16.05 -18.68 -10.38
C ILE A 309 -17.35 -17.90 -10.62
N GLN A 310 -18.43 -18.24 -9.90
CA GLN A 310 -19.69 -17.50 -10.02
C GLN A 310 -19.52 -16.05 -9.52
N ASP A 311 -18.84 -15.86 -8.39
CA ASP A 311 -18.56 -14.53 -7.82
C ASP A 311 -17.70 -13.69 -8.80
N LEU A 312 -16.69 -14.30 -9.44
CA LEU A 312 -15.89 -13.64 -10.48
C LEU A 312 -16.76 -13.23 -11.69
N LYS A 313 -17.64 -14.13 -12.14
CA LYS A 313 -18.57 -13.85 -13.23
C LYS A 313 -19.48 -12.67 -12.88
N ASP A 314 -20.10 -12.71 -11.70
CA ASP A 314 -21.09 -11.71 -11.29
C ASP A 314 -20.45 -10.34 -11.00
N GLN A 315 -19.18 -10.31 -10.58
CA GLN A 315 -18.47 -9.07 -10.29
C GLN A 315 -17.80 -8.43 -11.50
N TYR A 316 -17.20 -9.24 -12.38
CA TYR A 316 -16.31 -8.73 -13.42
C TYR A 316 -16.69 -9.13 -14.85
N TYR A 317 -17.45 -10.20 -15.06
CA TYR A 317 -17.74 -10.75 -16.39
C TYR A 317 -19.25 -10.91 -16.62
N TYR A 318 -20.06 -10.04 -15.96
CA TYR A 318 -21.52 -10.10 -16.02
C TYR A 318 -22.10 -9.65 -17.37
N GLN A 319 -21.32 -8.97 -18.19
CA GLN A 319 -21.69 -8.50 -19.52
C GLN A 319 -20.49 -8.51 -20.48
N ASP A 320 -20.74 -8.30 -21.76
CA ASP A 320 -19.71 -8.15 -22.79
C ASP A 320 -18.99 -6.78 -22.70
N ILE A 321 -17.97 -6.61 -23.55
CA ILE A 321 -17.19 -5.36 -23.54
C ILE A 321 -18.02 -4.16 -23.98
N GLU A 322 -18.96 -4.34 -24.92
CA GLU A 322 -19.82 -3.25 -25.41
C GLU A 322 -20.68 -2.70 -24.26
N GLY A 323 -21.35 -3.58 -23.50
CA GLY A 323 -22.08 -3.18 -22.30
C GLY A 323 -21.21 -2.54 -21.23
N MET A 324 -19.98 -3.04 -21.02
CA MET A 324 -19.03 -2.42 -20.09
C MET A 324 -18.66 -1.00 -20.52
N LEU A 325 -18.45 -0.77 -21.82
CA LEU A 325 -18.15 0.57 -22.35
C LEU A 325 -19.33 1.52 -22.19
N GLU A 326 -20.56 1.04 -22.41
CA GLU A 326 -21.77 1.84 -22.17
C GLU A 326 -21.90 2.25 -20.70
N ASP A 327 -21.71 1.32 -19.77
CA ASP A 327 -21.76 1.61 -18.33
C ASP A 327 -20.67 2.61 -17.91
N LEU A 328 -19.46 2.46 -18.41
CA LEU A 328 -18.37 3.40 -18.15
C LEU A 328 -18.69 4.80 -18.69
N ALA A 329 -19.23 4.89 -19.89
CA ALA A 329 -19.62 6.16 -20.51
C ALA A 329 -20.73 6.88 -19.72
N VAL A 330 -21.71 6.12 -19.21
CA VAL A 330 -22.77 6.67 -18.34
C VAL A 330 -22.23 7.18 -17.00
N CYS A 331 -21.26 6.48 -16.42
CA CYS A 331 -20.64 6.87 -15.15
C CYS A 331 -19.64 8.03 -15.29
N HIS A 332 -19.03 8.21 -16.47
CA HIS A 332 -17.96 9.18 -16.71
C HIS A 332 -18.28 10.62 -16.25
N PRO A 333 -19.44 11.25 -16.58
CA PRO A 333 -19.74 12.61 -16.16
C PRO A 333 -19.72 12.75 -14.62
N ALA A 334 -20.29 11.79 -13.92
CA ALA A 334 -20.35 11.81 -12.46
C ALA A 334 -18.93 11.69 -11.82
N VAL A 335 -18.10 10.81 -12.36
CA VAL A 335 -16.71 10.65 -11.89
C VAL A 335 -15.89 11.90 -12.18
N ARG A 336 -16.08 12.53 -13.33
CA ARG A 336 -15.42 13.78 -13.70
C ARG A 336 -15.79 14.90 -12.74
N VAL A 337 -17.09 15.15 -12.51
CA VAL A 337 -17.56 16.18 -11.57
C VAL A 337 -17.00 15.96 -10.17
N LEU A 338 -17.01 14.71 -9.69
CA LEU A 338 -16.48 14.39 -8.37
C LEU A 338 -14.96 14.65 -8.29
N ALA A 339 -14.20 14.30 -9.32
CA ALA A 339 -12.76 14.58 -9.38
C ALA A 339 -12.47 16.09 -9.41
N GLU A 340 -13.23 16.86 -10.20
CA GLU A 340 -13.14 18.33 -10.25
C GLU A 340 -13.44 18.97 -8.88
N LEU A 341 -14.45 18.48 -8.16
CA LEU A 341 -14.76 18.95 -6.80
C LEU A 341 -13.64 18.62 -5.82
N VAL A 342 -13.02 17.45 -5.92
CA VAL A 342 -11.86 17.07 -5.08
C VAL A 342 -10.64 17.95 -5.38
N GLU A 343 -10.36 18.24 -6.64
CA GLU A 343 -9.25 19.14 -7.02
C GLU A 343 -9.50 20.57 -6.56
N LEU A 344 -10.73 21.08 -6.75
CA LEU A 344 -11.13 22.42 -6.27
C LEU A 344 -11.01 22.50 -4.74
N PHE A 345 -11.49 21.48 -4.02
CA PHE A 345 -11.33 21.41 -2.57
C PHE A 345 -9.84 21.40 -2.16
N ALA A 346 -9.02 20.58 -2.80
CA ALA A 346 -7.59 20.50 -2.51
C ALA A 346 -6.89 21.86 -2.69
N ALA A 347 -7.23 22.61 -3.75
CA ALA A 347 -6.69 23.94 -4.00
C ALA A 347 -7.14 24.97 -2.96
N ARG A 348 -8.46 25.07 -2.70
CA ARG A 348 -9.03 26.04 -1.75
C ARG A 348 -8.60 25.74 -0.31
N PHE A 349 -8.55 24.47 0.08
CA PHE A 349 -8.11 24.08 1.42
C PHE A 349 -6.63 24.39 1.64
N ARG A 350 -5.79 24.23 0.61
CA ARG A 350 -4.38 24.66 0.66
C ARG A 350 -4.28 26.17 0.86
N GLU A 351 -4.98 26.97 0.04
CA GLU A 351 -5.01 28.43 0.16
C GLU A 351 -5.46 28.88 1.56
N ALA A 352 -6.50 28.23 2.10
CA ALA A 352 -7.02 28.53 3.42
C ALA A 352 -6.01 28.21 4.53
N LYS A 353 -5.28 27.09 4.43
CA LYS A 353 -4.18 26.75 5.35
C LYS A 353 -3.01 27.74 5.23
N GLU A 354 -2.55 28.03 4.01
CA GLU A 354 -1.45 28.98 3.75
C GLU A 354 -1.78 30.38 4.30
N SER A 355 -3.02 30.86 4.15
CA SER A 355 -3.44 32.17 4.72
C SER A 355 -3.34 32.26 6.23
N GLN A 356 -3.31 31.12 6.92
CA GLN A 356 -3.19 31.02 8.39
C GLN A 356 -1.81 30.47 8.83
N ASN A 357 -0.87 30.33 7.91
CA ASN A 357 0.44 29.70 8.13
C ASN A 357 0.32 28.29 8.74
N LEU A 358 -0.66 27.50 8.28
CA LEU A 358 -0.93 26.14 8.72
C LEU A 358 -0.47 25.12 7.72
N ILE A 359 -0.02 23.97 8.22
CA ILE A 359 0.14 22.73 7.47
C ILE A 359 -0.49 21.56 8.21
N ASP A 360 -0.95 20.56 7.50
CA ASP A 360 -1.35 19.27 8.08
C ASP A 360 -0.29 18.17 7.81
N PHE A 361 -0.53 16.95 8.30
CA PHE A 361 0.38 15.82 8.10
C PHE A 361 0.59 15.48 6.62
N SER A 362 -0.46 15.58 5.82
CA SER A 362 -0.39 15.33 4.40
C SER A 362 0.44 16.38 3.67
N ASP A 363 0.39 17.64 4.12
CA ASP A 363 1.25 18.70 3.57
C ASP A 363 2.72 18.45 3.91
N MET A 364 3.03 17.94 5.11
CA MET A 364 4.42 17.58 5.44
C MET A 364 5.00 16.58 4.45
N GLU A 365 4.23 15.54 4.09
CA GLU A 365 4.66 14.55 3.11
C GLU A 365 4.83 15.18 1.72
N GLN A 366 3.89 16.02 1.29
CA GLN A 366 3.94 16.65 -0.03
C GLN A 366 5.09 17.66 -0.16
N TYR A 367 5.34 18.49 0.86
CA TYR A 367 6.46 19.41 0.84
C TYR A 367 7.82 18.69 0.93
N ALA A 368 7.91 17.64 1.76
CA ALA A 368 9.10 16.80 1.80
C ALA A 368 9.36 16.13 0.44
N LEU A 369 8.31 15.59 -0.20
CA LEU A 369 8.41 15.04 -1.56
C LEU A 369 8.91 16.08 -2.55
N GLN A 370 8.35 17.29 -2.53
CA GLN A 370 8.77 18.40 -3.41
C GLN A 370 10.25 18.77 -3.21
N ILE A 371 10.74 18.77 -1.97
CA ILE A 371 12.14 19.06 -1.65
C ILE A 371 13.06 17.93 -2.12
N LEU A 372 12.64 16.68 -1.89
CA LEU A 372 13.49 15.51 -2.06
C LEU A 372 13.43 14.90 -3.46
N THR A 373 12.49 15.34 -4.30
CA THR A 373 12.33 14.76 -5.64
C THR A 373 12.20 15.82 -6.73
N GLU A 374 12.60 15.43 -7.93
CA GLU A 374 12.33 16.13 -9.19
C GLU A 374 11.51 15.21 -10.10
N LYS A 375 10.75 15.80 -11.05
CA LYS A 375 9.94 15.03 -11.99
C LYS A 375 10.62 14.98 -13.34
N GLU A 376 11.13 13.80 -13.74
CA GLU A 376 11.77 13.55 -15.03
C GLU A 376 10.95 12.48 -15.78
N ASP A 377 10.50 12.76 -16.99
CA ASP A 377 9.69 11.88 -17.83
C ASP A 377 8.51 11.24 -17.09
N GLY A 378 7.84 12.02 -16.21
CA GLY A 378 6.72 11.57 -15.41
C GLY A 378 7.07 10.68 -14.22
N ARG A 379 8.36 10.49 -13.91
CA ARG A 379 8.84 9.72 -12.76
C ARG A 379 9.47 10.66 -11.73
N PHE A 380 9.32 10.31 -10.46
CA PHE A 380 10.02 10.98 -9.37
C PHE A 380 11.45 10.43 -9.27
N VAL A 381 12.42 11.34 -9.36
CA VAL A 381 13.85 11.05 -9.22
C VAL A 381 14.42 11.86 -8.05
N PRO A 382 15.48 11.39 -7.37
CA PRO A 382 16.08 12.12 -6.25
C PRO A 382 16.62 13.50 -6.66
N SER A 383 16.23 14.53 -5.94
CA SER A 383 16.75 15.90 -6.08
C SER A 383 18.21 16.01 -5.63
N ALA A 384 18.83 17.18 -5.85
CA ALA A 384 20.14 17.48 -5.29
C ALA A 384 20.17 17.36 -3.77
N ILE A 385 19.13 17.83 -3.08
CA ILE A 385 18.98 17.73 -1.61
C ILE A 385 18.88 16.25 -1.18
N ALA A 386 18.09 15.45 -1.88
CA ALA A 386 18.00 14.02 -1.57
C ALA A 386 19.35 13.30 -1.70
N LYS A 387 20.19 13.70 -2.65
CA LYS A 387 21.55 13.16 -2.82
C LYS A 387 22.48 13.47 -1.64
N GLU A 388 22.27 14.58 -0.93
CA GLU A 388 22.98 14.86 0.33
C GLU A 388 22.59 13.85 1.41
N TYR A 389 21.29 13.57 1.58
CA TYR A 389 20.81 12.53 2.49
C TYR A 389 21.29 11.12 2.09
N GLN A 390 21.38 10.81 0.78
CA GLN A 390 21.95 9.54 0.29
C GLN A 390 23.42 9.34 0.67
N GLN A 391 24.17 10.45 0.80
CA GLN A 391 25.56 10.40 1.28
C GLN A 391 25.64 10.25 2.80
N GLN A 392 24.66 10.81 3.53
CA GLN A 392 24.58 10.75 4.97
C GLN A 392 24.13 9.37 5.45
N PHE A 393 23.04 8.80 4.88
CA PHE A 393 22.43 7.59 5.42
C PHE A 393 23.05 6.32 4.85
N ARG A 394 23.74 5.59 5.72
CA ARG A 394 24.30 4.25 5.44
C ARG A 394 23.23 3.19 5.34
N GLU A 395 22.18 3.29 6.17
CA GLU A 395 21.03 2.40 6.12
C GLU A 395 19.77 3.14 6.56
N ILE A 396 18.66 2.86 5.86
CA ILE A 396 17.31 3.34 6.16
C ILE A 396 16.51 2.16 6.68
N MET A 397 16.01 2.26 7.89
CA MET A 397 15.26 1.20 8.57
C MET A 397 13.81 1.64 8.78
N ILE A 398 12.87 0.84 8.32
CA ILE A 398 11.43 1.13 8.38
C ILE A 398 10.78 0.05 9.23
N ASP A 399 10.23 0.44 10.38
CA ASP A 399 9.42 -0.44 11.23
C ASP A 399 7.95 -0.28 10.87
N GLU A 400 7.18 -1.38 10.97
CA GLU A 400 5.76 -1.48 10.59
C GLU A 400 5.51 -1.05 9.11
N TYR A 401 6.36 -1.54 8.19
CA TYR A 401 6.32 -1.20 6.75
C TYR A 401 4.97 -1.42 6.09
N GLN A 402 4.13 -2.35 6.60
CA GLN A 402 2.78 -2.60 6.09
C GLN A 402 1.84 -1.37 6.20
N ASP A 403 2.15 -0.42 7.08
CA ASP A 403 1.34 0.80 7.29
C ASP A 403 1.80 1.98 6.42
N SER A 404 2.86 1.79 5.63
CA SER A 404 3.40 2.82 4.73
C SER A 404 2.52 3.00 3.50
N ASN A 405 2.35 4.25 3.07
CA ASN A 405 1.68 4.60 1.82
C ASN A 405 2.70 4.93 0.70
N LEU A 406 2.21 5.14 -0.53
CA LEU A 406 3.07 5.30 -1.71
C LEU A 406 3.91 6.59 -1.68
N ILE A 407 3.39 7.70 -1.12
CA ILE A 407 4.16 8.93 -0.99
C ILE A 407 5.30 8.78 0.02
N GLN A 408 5.06 8.12 1.15
CA GLN A 408 6.07 7.81 2.16
C GLN A 408 7.17 6.90 1.59
N GLU A 409 6.78 5.88 0.83
CA GLU A 409 7.72 5.01 0.13
C GLU A 409 8.58 5.81 -0.87
N THR A 410 7.97 6.72 -1.63
CA THR A 410 8.69 7.58 -2.57
C THR A 410 9.68 8.50 -1.86
N ILE A 411 9.28 9.12 -0.74
CA ILE A 411 10.15 9.96 0.09
C ILE A 411 11.35 9.16 0.60
N LEU A 412 11.12 8.00 1.23
CA LEU A 412 12.18 7.16 1.79
C LEU A 412 13.09 6.58 0.69
N SER A 413 12.51 6.20 -0.46
CA SER A 413 13.28 5.75 -1.61
C SER A 413 14.17 6.84 -2.19
N SER A 414 13.71 8.11 -2.19
CA SER A 414 14.49 9.23 -2.72
C SER A 414 15.78 9.51 -1.92
N VAL A 415 15.74 9.30 -0.59
CA VAL A 415 16.91 9.47 0.29
C VAL A 415 17.72 8.18 0.45
N SER A 416 17.29 7.08 -0.17
CA SER A 416 18.02 5.82 -0.25
C SER A 416 18.95 5.77 -1.45
N THR A 417 19.96 4.91 -1.41
CA THR A 417 20.91 4.71 -2.52
C THR A 417 20.43 3.68 -3.56
N VAL A 418 19.16 3.25 -3.48
CA VAL A 418 18.59 2.22 -4.38
C VAL A 418 18.60 2.69 -5.84
N SER A 419 18.32 3.97 -6.09
CA SER A 419 18.39 4.57 -7.44
C SER A 419 19.77 4.52 -8.07
N GLU A 420 20.83 4.41 -7.27
CA GLU A 420 22.22 4.26 -7.70
C GLU A 420 22.68 2.79 -7.84
N GLY A 421 21.76 1.83 -7.62
CA GLY A 421 22.07 0.40 -7.62
C GLY A 421 22.79 -0.08 -6.36
N ARG A 422 22.86 0.74 -5.32
CA ARG A 422 23.32 0.40 -3.98
C ARG A 422 22.13 0.21 -3.07
N TYR A 423 22.07 -0.90 -2.35
CA TYR A 423 20.88 -1.30 -1.59
C TYR A 423 21.12 -1.10 -0.10
N ASN A 424 20.38 -0.19 0.52
CA ASN A 424 20.51 0.21 1.91
C ASN A 424 19.17 0.36 2.65
N VAL A 425 18.12 -0.33 2.21
CA VAL A 425 16.80 -0.25 2.84
C VAL A 425 16.48 -1.54 3.59
N PHE A 426 16.14 -1.40 4.86
CA PHE A 426 15.74 -2.48 5.75
C PHE A 426 14.31 -2.25 6.22
N MET A 427 13.41 -3.17 5.91
CA MET A 427 11.98 -3.06 6.18
C MET A 427 11.53 -4.20 7.08
N VAL A 428 10.74 -3.88 8.08
CA VAL A 428 10.11 -4.85 8.99
C VAL A 428 8.60 -4.65 8.98
N GLY A 429 7.84 -5.72 8.80
CA GLY A 429 6.40 -5.64 8.77
C GLY A 429 5.70 -6.97 9.05
N ASP A 430 4.38 -6.93 9.26
CA ASP A 430 3.54 -8.11 9.41
C ASP A 430 2.55 -8.19 8.25
N VAL A 431 2.84 -9.06 7.27
CA VAL A 431 1.99 -9.27 6.08
C VAL A 431 0.55 -9.69 6.42
N LYS A 432 0.29 -10.17 7.65
CA LYS A 432 -1.06 -10.54 8.07
C LYS A 432 -1.90 -9.38 8.62
N GLN A 433 -1.27 -8.23 8.84
CA GLN A 433 -1.93 -7.02 9.34
C GLN A 433 -2.13 -5.97 8.23
N SER A 434 -1.62 -6.22 7.03
CA SER A 434 -1.79 -5.37 5.84
C SER A 434 -3.11 -5.65 5.11
#